data_0df6cfcd556b13f2432ab2a099d22c79
#
_entry.id   0df6cfcd556b13f2432ab2a099d22c79
#
_cell.length_a   1.000
_cell.length_b   1.000
_cell.length_c   1.000
_cell.angle_alpha   90.00
_cell.angle_beta   90.00
_cell.angle_gamma   90.00
#
_symmetry.space_group_name_H-M   'P 1'
#
loop_
_entity.id
_entity.type
_entity.pdbx_description
1 polymer ?
#
loop_
_entity_poly.entity_id
_entity_poly.type
_entity_poly.pdbx_seq_one_letter_code
_entity_poly.pdbx_strand_id
1 'polypeptide(L)'
;MRCQSVFAVSCLASGYRWPVSISHRRYLLILGVLFGALWIASAINPFDRKAWLLENALAIAAVALLGAFHRRLLFSRVSYTLIFLFMCLHQIGAHYTYSEVPYDLWFEKLTGKSFNSLVGWERNNFDRVVHFTYGLLLAYPVREVFLRVADVRGFWGYFLPLDLTMSTSMFYELLEWAAAAVFGGNVGQAYLGIQGDEWDSQKDMALASLGALIAMTATGIINRRLQRDFAREWTESLRVKHKAPLGEDEIARMSRKAK
;
A
#
# COMPACT_ATOMS: atom_id res chain seq x y z
N MET A 1 32.14 -6.04 13.66
CA MET A 1 31.25 -5.06 13.02
C MET A 1 30.69 -5.70 11.73
N ARG A 2 29.46 -6.21 11.76
CA ARG A 2 28.79 -6.83 10.60
C ARG A 2 27.98 -5.72 9.92
N CYS A 3 28.35 -5.37 8.69
CA CYS A 3 27.60 -4.46 7.84
C CYS A 3 26.23 -5.08 7.55
N GLN A 4 25.16 -4.51 8.10
CA GLN A 4 23.79 -4.99 7.90
C GLN A 4 23.35 -4.65 6.48
N SER A 5 23.19 -5.66 5.65
CA SER A 5 22.79 -5.61 4.25
C SER A 5 21.29 -5.31 4.09
N VAL A 6 20.83 -4.10 4.41
CA VAL A 6 19.44 -3.69 4.14
C VAL A 6 19.31 -2.95 2.79
N PHE A 7 20.43 -2.50 2.18
CA PHE A 7 20.42 -1.83 0.88
C PHE A 7 21.68 -2.15 0.07
N ALA A 8 21.65 -3.26 -0.68
CA ALA A 8 22.69 -3.56 -1.67
C ALA A 8 22.67 -2.59 -2.89
N VAL A 9 21.75 -1.64 -2.97
CA VAL A 9 21.78 -0.60 -4.02
C VAL A 9 22.86 0.44 -3.77
N SER A 10 23.40 0.55 -2.54
CA SER A 10 24.44 1.52 -2.20
C SER A 10 25.88 1.07 -2.51
N CYS A 11 26.13 -0.21 -2.75
CA CYS A 11 27.51 -0.72 -2.92
C CYS A 11 27.99 -0.88 -4.37
N LEU A 12 27.10 -0.76 -5.37
CA LEU A 12 27.51 -0.84 -6.79
C LEU A 12 27.78 0.52 -7.45
N ALA A 13 27.67 1.63 -6.72
CA ALA A 13 27.94 2.95 -7.23
C ALA A 13 29.33 3.49 -6.81
N SER A 14 30.38 2.66 -6.86
CA SER A 14 31.75 3.22 -6.79
C SER A 14 32.10 3.82 -8.13
N GLY A 15 31.72 5.09 -8.36
CA GLY A 15 32.12 5.85 -9.53
C GLY A 15 31.11 6.88 -10.03
N TYR A 16 29.83 6.76 -9.75
CA TYR A 16 28.83 7.74 -10.15
C TYR A 16 28.46 8.65 -8.96
N ARG A 17 29.12 9.80 -8.83
CA ARG A 17 28.65 10.88 -7.97
C ARG A 17 27.39 11.48 -8.60
N TRP A 18 26.22 11.13 -8.06
CA TRP A 18 25.02 11.88 -8.37
C TRP A 18 25.22 13.33 -7.93
N PRO A 19 25.10 14.31 -8.84
CA PRO A 19 25.18 15.69 -8.44
C PRO A 19 23.99 16.02 -7.54
N VAL A 20 24.27 16.49 -6.32
CA VAL A 20 23.31 16.93 -5.29
C VAL A 20 22.52 15.82 -4.59
N SER A 21 23.08 15.21 -3.58
CA SER A 21 22.31 14.37 -2.67
C SER A 21 21.45 15.26 -1.76
N ILE A 22 20.18 15.45 -2.11
CA ILE A 22 19.19 16.09 -1.24
C ILE A 22 19.14 15.32 0.09
N SER A 23 19.20 16.03 1.23
CA SER A 23 19.09 15.36 2.53
C SER A 23 17.74 14.66 2.68
N HIS A 24 17.67 13.57 3.44
CA HIS A 24 16.42 12.82 3.65
C HIS A 24 15.29 13.73 4.17
N ARG A 25 15.62 14.63 5.10
CA ARG A 25 14.67 15.62 5.64
C ARG A 25 14.11 16.55 4.55
N ARG A 26 14.97 17.07 3.67
CA ARG A 26 14.51 17.93 2.55
C ARG A 26 13.63 17.14 1.58
N TYR A 27 13.98 15.88 1.32
CA TYR A 27 13.18 15.01 0.48
C TYR A 27 11.76 14.83 1.04
N LEU A 28 11.62 14.51 2.32
CA LEU A 28 10.32 14.38 2.99
C LEU A 28 9.53 15.69 3.01
N LEU A 29 10.20 16.82 3.23
CA LEU A 29 9.55 18.13 3.17
C LEU A 29 8.98 18.42 1.77
N ILE A 30 9.72 18.09 0.71
CA ILE A 30 9.23 18.26 -0.67
C ILE A 30 7.98 17.42 -0.90
N LEU A 31 8.01 16.11 -0.57
CA LEU A 31 6.83 15.25 -0.70
C LEU A 31 5.65 15.76 0.13
N GLY A 32 5.90 16.19 1.38
CA GLY A 32 4.87 16.72 2.26
C GLY A 32 4.23 18.02 1.74
N VAL A 33 5.04 18.94 1.20
CA VAL A 33 4.54 20.19 0.60
C VAL A 33 3.72 19.90 -0.66
N LEU A 34 4.21 19.01 -1.54
CA LEU A 34 3.49 18.64 -2.76
C LEU A 34 2.17 17.94 -2.44
N PHE A 35 2.17 17.01 -1.47
CA PHE A 35 0.96 16.35 -1.03
C PHE A 35 -0.02 17.33 -0.37
N GLY A 36 0.45 18.20 0.52
CA GLY A 36 -0.37 19.22 1.17
C GLY A 36 -1.01 20.18 0.17
N ALA A 37 -0.28 20.60 -0.87
CA ALA A 37 -0.81 21.42 -1.95
C ALA A 37 -1.92 20.69 -2.73
N LEU A 38 -1.69 19.42 -3.08
CA LEU A 38 -2.70 18.58 -3.76
C LEU A 38 -3.93 18.38 -2.87
N TRP A 39 -3.74 18.11 -1.57
CA TRP A 39 -4.83 17.92 -0.62
C TRP A 39 -5.69 19.17 -0.46
N ILE A 40 -5.06 20.34 -0.34
CA ILE A 40 -5.78 21.63 -0.31
C ILE A 40 -6.54 21.84 -1.62
N ALA A 41 -5.92 21.57 -2.78
CA ALA A 41 -6.59 21.66 -4.07
C ALA A 41 -7.79 20.72 -4.16
N SER A 42 -7.69 19.48 -3.68
CA SER A 42 -8.79 18.50 -3.68
C SER A 42 -9.96 18.91 -2.77
N ALA A 43 -9.72 19.77 -1.77
CA ALA A 43 -10.75 20.30 -0.89
C ALA A 43 -11.59 21.43 -1.52
N ILE A 44 -11.10 21.99 -2.66
CA ILE A 44 -11.79 23.08 -3.36
C ILE A 44 -12.83 22.48 -4.29
N ASN A 45 -14.12 22.74 -4.02
CA ASN A 45 -15.24 22.26 -4.83
C ASN A 45 -15.18 20.76 -5.19
N PRO A 46 -15.04 19.84 -4.20
CA PRO A 46 -15.13 18.42 -4.50
C PRO A 46 -16.50 18.08 -5.05
N PHE A 47 -16.59 17.01 -5.84
CA PHE A 47 -17.81 16.55 -6.48
C PHE A 47 -18.94 16.30 -5.45
N ASP A 48 -18.62 15.58 -4.36
CA ASP A 48 -19.46 15.47 -3.17
C ASP A 48 -18.63 15.73 -1.91
N ARG A 49 -19.05 16.75 -1.12
CA ARG A 49 -18.34 17.17 0.09
C ARG A 49 -18.39 16.12 1.20
N LYS A 50 -19.49 15.36 1.29
CA LYS A 50 -19.64 14.33 2.34
C LYS A 50 -18.79 13.10 2.02
N ALA A 51 -18.84 12.65 0.77
CA ALA A 51 -17.95 11.58 0.30
C ALA A 51 -16.48 11.97 0.46
N TRP A 52 -16.11 13.21 0.06
CA TRP A 52 -14.73 13.71 0.23
C TRP A 52 -14.28 13.68 1.70
N LEU A 53 -15.14 14.04 2.66
CA LEU A 53 -14.80 14.00 4.09
C LEU A 53 -14.60 12.57 4.60
N LEU A 54 -15.45 11.64 4.17
CA LEU A 54 -15.34 10.21 4.52
C LEU A 54 -14.03 9.62 4.01
N GLU A 55 -13.72 9.82 2.73
CA GLU A 55 -12.49 9.36 2.10
C GLU A 55 -11.24 9.93 2.80
N ASN A 56 -11.29 11.21 3.15
CA ASN A 56 -10.17 11.86 3.83
C ASN A 56 -9.97 11.43 5.28
N ALA A 57 -10.94 10.78 5.93
CA ALA A 57 -10.74 10.24 7.28
C ALA A 57 -9.59 9.22 7.31
N LEU A 58 -9.51 8.33 6.32
CA LEU A 58 -8.41 7.36 6.19
C LEU A 58 -7.09 8.02 5.80
N ALA A 59 -7.13 9.02 4.91
CA ALA A 59 -5.94 9.79 4.54
C ALA A 59 -5.34 10.51 5.76
N ILE A 60 -6.19 11.14 6.59
CA ILE A 60 -5.77 11.80 7.85
C ILE A 60 -5.17 10.77 8.81
N ALA A 61 -5.83 9.62 8.99
CA ALA A 61 -5.32 8.54 9.85
C ALA A 61 -3.94 8.05 9.37
N ALA A 62 -3.75 7.84 8.07
CA ALA A 62 -2.47 7.42 7.49
C ALA A 62 -1.36 8.46 7.73
N VAL A 63 -1.64 9.74 7.47
CA VAL A 63 -0.68 10.83 7.71
C VAL A 63 -0.36 10.98 9.20
N ALA A 64 -1.35 10.86 10.08
CA ALA A 64 -1.17 10.91 11.54
C ALA A 64 -0.30 9.74 12.03
N LEU A 65 -0.53 8.52 11.54
CA LEU A 65 0.29 7.34 11.86
C LEU A 65 1.73 7.53 11.37
N LEU A 66 1.93 7.96 10.12
CA LEU A 66 3.27 8.24 9.60
C LEU A 66 4.00 9.29 10.44
N GLY A 67 3.31 10.35 10.87
CA GLY A 67 3.85 11.40 11.74
C GLY A 67 4.18 10.89 13.14
N ALA A 68 3.28 10.13 13.76
CA ALA A 68 3.47 9.59 15.10
C ALA A 68 4.65 8.61 15.19
N PHE A 69 4.82 7.79 14.15
CA PHE A 69 5.88 6.78 14.11
C PHE A 69 7.17 7.28 13.42
N HIS A 70 7.19 8.46 12.82
CA HIS A 70 8.32 9.00 12.07
C HIS A 70 9.67 8.91 12.83
N ARG A 71 9.68 9.18 14.14
CA ARG A 71 10.91 9.12 14.94
C ARG A 71 11.39 7.70 15.25
N ARG A 72 10.47 6.73 15.26
CA ARG A 72 10.75 5.32 15.59
C ARG A 72 10.98 4.48 14.33
N LEU A 73 10.23 4.76 13.28
CA LEU A 73 10.25 4.05 12.01
C LEU A 73 10.38 5.04 10.84
N LEU A 74 11.60 5.46 10.56
CA LEU A 74 11.91 6.28 9.39
C LEU A 74 11.99 5.37 8.17
N PHE A 75 11.02 5.47 7.25
CA PHE A 75 11.00 4.69 6.02
C PHE A 75 12.10 5.07 5.04
N SER A 76 12.41 4.18 4.11
CA SER A 76 13.25 4.45 2.96
C SER A 76 12.61 5.50 2.03
N ARG A 77 13.42 6.16 1.21
CA ARG A 77 12.90 7.08 0.19
C ARG A 77 11.97 6.39 -0.78
N VAL A 78 12.25 5.12 -1.11
CA VAL A 78 11.38 4.31 -1.98
C VAL A 78 10.01 4.17 -1.35
N SER A 79 9.91 3.74 -0.09
CA SER A 79 8.64 3.60 0.61
C SER A 79 7.88 4.92 0.71
N TYR A 80 8.55 6.02 1.06
CA TYR A 80 7.89 7.34 1.08
C TYR A 80 7.40 7.78 -0.30
N THR A 81 8.15 7.49 -1.37
CA THR A 81 7.69 7.80 -2.75
C THR A 81 6.45 6.99 -3.11
N LEU A 82 6.47 5.69 -2.82
CA LEU A 82 5.35 4.80 -3.13
C LEU A 82 4.08 5.21 -2.36
N ILE A 83 4.22 5.51 -1.07
CA ILE A 83 3.13 6.04 -0.25
C ILE A 83 2.61 7.36 -0.83
N PHE A 84 3.51 8.29 -1.17
CA PHE A 84 3.15 9.58 -1.75
C PHE A 84 2.37 9.42 -3.06
N LEU A 85 2.83 8.55 -3.97
CA LEU A 85 2.16 8.31 -5.24
C LEU A 85 0.76 7.74 -5.03
N PHE A 86 0.62 6.76 -4.13
CA PHE A 86 -0.68 6.21 -3.77
C PHE A 86 -1.60 7.28 -3.18
N MET A 87 -1.12 8.07 -2.22
CA MET A 87 -1.91 9.14 -1.58
C MET A 87 -2.34 10.22 -2.59
N CYS A 88 -1.52 10.54 -3.59
CA CYS A 88 -1.91 11.45 -4.66
C CYS A 88 -3.05 10.87 -5.51
N LEU A 89 -2.98 9.60 -5.86
CA LEU A 89 -4.03 8.91 -6.62
C LEU A 89 -5.33 8.86 -5.83
N HIS A 90 -5.25 8.52 -4.53
CA HIS A 90 -6.37 8.55 -3.60
C HIS A 90 -7.04 9.93 -3.53
N GLN A 91 -6.25 11.02 -3.46
CA GLN A 91 -6.81 12.38 -3.41
C GLN A 91 -7.55 12.78 -4.70
N ILE A 92 -7.11 12.28 -5.86
CA ILE A 92 -7.84 12.45 -7.11
C ILE A 92 -9.18 11.70 -7.02
N GLY A 93 -9.18 10.44 -6.57
CA GLY A 93 -10.40 9.68 -6.35
C GLY A 93 -11.36 10.36 -5.38
N ALA A 94 -10.88 10.76 -4.22
CA ALA A 94 -11.67 11.44 -3.20
C ALA A 94 -12.32 12.74 -3.72
N HIS A 95 -11.61 13.52 -4.54
CA HIS A 95 -12.16 14.76 -5.12
C HIS A 95 -13.36 14.50 -6.05
N TYR A 96 -13.31 13.41 -6.84
CA TYR A 96 -14.32 13.03 -7.85
C TYR A 96 -15.21 11.88 -7.41
N THR A 97 -15.23 11.49 -6.12
CA THR A 97 -15.97 10.32 -5.61
C THR A 97 -15.64 9.00 -6.32
N TYR A 98 -14.39 8.81 -6.74
CA TYR A 98 -13.84 7.67 -7.49
C TYR A 98 -14.59 7.35 -8.80
N SER A 99 -15.92 7.15 -8.74
CA SER A 99 -16.76 6.80 -9.91
C SER A 99 -16.90 7.91 -10.95
N GLU A 100 -16.58 9.16 -10.59
CA GLU A 100 -16.73 10.34 -11.44
C GLU A 100 -15.39 10.92 -11.92
N VAL A 101 -14.27 10.24 -11.69
CA VAL A 101 -12.95 10.71 -12.14
C VAL A 101 -12.93 10.76 -13.67
N PRO A 102 -12.72 11.93 -14.31
CA PRO A 102 -12.82 12.07 -15.76
C PRO A 102 -11.53 11.64 -16.50
N TYR A 103 -10.93 10.51 -16.09
CA TYR A 103 -9.67 10.02 -16.67
C TYR A 103 -9.78 9.69 -18.15
N ASP A 104 -10.95 9.19 -18.59
CA ASP A 104 -11.20 8.85 -19.97
C ASP A 104 -11.24 10.12 -20.85
N LEU A 105 -11.92 11.17 -20.37
CA LEU A 105 -11.93 12.48 -21.03
C LEU A 105 -10.52 13.11 -21.09
N TRP A 106 -9.72 12.98 -20.04
CA TRP A 106 -8.34 13.48 -20.04
C TRP A 106 -7.49 12.72 -21.05
N PHE A 107 -7.65 11.40 -21.12
CA PHE A 107 -6.92 10.57 -22.08
C PHE A 107 -7.35 10.89 -23.51
N GLU A 108 -8.66 11.07 -23.76
CA GLU A 108 -9.19 11.42 -25.07
C GLU A 108 -8.67 12.77 -25.56
N LYS A 109 -8.61 13.77 -24.67
CA LYS A 109 -8.04 15.09 -25.00
C LYS A 109 -6.56 15.03 -25.38
N LEU A 110 -5.80 14.08 -24.82
CA LEU A 110 -4.37 13.92 -25.08
C LEU A 110 -4.09 13.07 -26.33
N THR A 111 -4.91 12.04 -26.58
CA THR A 111 -4.62 11.00 -27.58
C THR A 111 -5.59 10.99 -28.76
N GLY A 112 -6.74 11.68 -28.63
CA GLY A 112 -7.83 11.63 -29.57
C GLY A 112 -8.66 10.34 -29.53
N LYS A 113 -8.47 9.48 -28.49
CA LYS A 113 -9.17 8.20 -28.33
C LYS A 113 -9.65 8.03 -26.90
N SER A 114 -10.84 7.43 -26.71
CA SER A 114 -11.31 7.02 -25.39
C SER A 114 -10.47 5.84 -24.86
N PHE A 115 -9.96 5.93 -23.65
CA PHE A 115 -9.26 4.85 -22.97
C PHE A 115 -10.18 3.67 -22.70
N ASN A 116 -11.39 3.96 -22.20
CA ASN A 116 -12.40 2.95 -21.92
C ASN A 116 -12.73 2.11 -23.16
N SER A 117 -12.89 2.76 -24.32
CA SER A 117 -13.12 2.07 -25.59
C SER A 117 -11.94 1.18 -26.01
N LEU A 118 -10.70 1.59 -25.73
CA LEU A 118 -9.50 0.79 -26.05
C LEU A 118 -9.39 -0.48 -25.23
N VAL A 119 -9.81 -0.42 -23.95
CA VAL A 119 -9.72 -1.55 -23.00
C VAL A 119 -11.03 -2.33 -22.85
N GLY A 120 -12.11 -1.88 -23.53
CA GLY A 120 -13.43 -2.52 -23.46
C GLY A 120 -14.17 -2.28 -22.14
N TRP A 121 -13.94 -1.13 -21.51
CA TRP A 121 -14.64 -0.77 -20.27
C TRP A 121 -15.93 0.00 -20.55
N GLU A 122 -17.03 -0.45 -19.95
CA GLU A 122 -18.34 0.17 -20.11
C GLU A 122 -18.66 1.21 -19.03
N ARG A 123 -17.92 1.18 -17.90
CA ARG A 123 -18.09 2.09 -16.77
C ARG A 123 -16.78 2.75 -16.34
N ASN A 124 -16.87 3.70 -15.42
CA ASN A 124 -15.69 4.24 -14.77
C ASN A 124 -15.06 3.16 -13.87
N ASN A 125 -13.80 2.83 -14.10
CA ASN A 125 -13.04 1.83 -13.36
C ASN A 125 -11.86 2.45 -12.59
N PHE A 126 -11.94 3.74 -12.25
CA PHE A 126 -10.87 4.41 -11.52
C PHE A 126 -10.65 3.78 -10.14
N ASP A 127 -11.72 3.39 -9.46
CA ASP A 127 -11.66 2.70 -8.19
C ASP A 127 -10.84 1.41 -8.28
N ARG A 128 -11.09 0.59 -9.27
CA ARG A 128 -10.29 -0.62 -9.56
C ARG A 128 -8.81 -0.34 -9.78
N VAL A 129 -8.50 0.77 -10.46
CA VAL A 129 -7.11 1.22 -10.63
C VAL A 129 -6.50 1.59 -9.28
N VAL A 130 -7.26 2.23 -8.40
CA VAL A 130 -6.80 2.57 -7.05
C VAL A 130 -6.55 1.32 -6.22
N HIS A 131 -7.44 0.34 -6.21
CA HIS A 131 -7.23 -0.94 -5.51
C HIS A 131 -6.01 -1.70 -6.04
N PHE A 132 -5.84 -1.80 -7.36
CA PHE A 132 -4.64 -2.39 -7.94
C PHE A 132 -3.36 -1.65 -7.53
N THR A 133 -3.37 -0.32 -7.60
CA THR A 133 -2.20 0.48 -7.24
C THR A 133 -1.96 0.51 -5.73
N TYR A 134 -2.99 0.36 -4.90
CA TYR A 134 -2.86 0.12 -3.46
C TYR A 134 -1.96 -1.09 -3.20
N GLY A 135 -2.30 -2.24 -3.77
CA GLY A 135 -1.49 -3.44 -3.64
C GLY A 135 -0.08 -3.27 -4.20
N LEU A 136 0.03 -2.70 -5.41
CA LEU A 136 1.30 -2.54 -6.12
C LEU A 136 2.28 -1.60 -5.39
N LEU A 137 1.78 -0.50 -4.85
CA LEU A 137 2.62 0.54 -4.26
C LEU A 137 2.83 0.33 -2.75
N LEU A 138 1.82 -0.14 -2.00
CA LEU A 138 1.92 -0.20 -0.54
C LEU A 138 2.47 -1.52 0.00
N ALA A 139 2.46 -2.62 -0.76
CA ALA A 139 3.06 -3.88 -0.30
C ALA A 139 4.56 -3.75 0.02
N TYR A 140 5.31 -2.88 -0.67
CA TYR A 140 6.72 -2.67 -0.37
C TYR A 140 6.95 -1.87 0.93
N PRO A 141 6.29 -0.74 1.22
CA PRO A 141 6.32 -0.12 2.54
C PRO A 141 5.92 -1.06 3.67
N VAL A 142 4.88 -1.87 3.48
CA VAL A 142 4.47 -2.91 4.45
C VAL A 142 5.60 -3.92 4.67
N ARG A 143 6.27 -4.36 3.61
CA ARG A 143 7.45 -5.22 3.72
C ARG A 143 8.57 -4.56 4.54
N GLU A 144 8.84 -3.28 4.36
CA GLU A 144 9.85 -2.56 5.14
C GLU A 144 9.52 -2.57 6.65
N VAL A 145 8.22 -2.48 7.02
CA VAL A 145 7.78 -2.65 8.41
C VAL A 145 8.11 -4.04 8.94
N PHE A 146 7.73 -5.10 8.23
CA PHE A 146 8.00 -6.47 8.67
C PHE A 146 9.48 -6.77 8.82
N LEU A 147 10.31 -6.29 7.89
CA LEU A 147 11.76 -6.47 7.97
C LEU A 147 12.39 -5.75 9.17
N ARG A 148 11.89 -4.56 9.51
CA ARG A 148 12.54 -3.69 10.51
C ARG A 148 11.96 -3.81 11.91
N VAL A 149 10.68 -4.11 12.03
CA VAL A 149 9.99 -4.20 13.32
C VAL A 149 9.90 -5.63 13.81
N ALA A 150 9.57 -6.58 12.92
CA ALA A 150 9.39 -7.97 13.26
C ALA A 150 10.60 -8.87 12.89
N ASP A 151 11.66 -8.30 12.28
CA ASP A 151 12.87 -9.01 11.79
C ASP A 151 12.53 -10.24 10.91
N VAL A 152 11.45 -10.14 10.15
CA VAL A 152 10.98 -11.24 9.28
C VAL A 152 11.79 -11.26 8.00
N ARG A 153 12.37 -12.42 7.63
CA ARG A 153 13.25 -12.59 6.46
C ARG A 153 12.82 -13.77 5.61
N GLY A 154 13.49 -13.96 4.46
CA GLY A 154 13.27 -15.05 3.53
C GLY A 154 11.83 -15.07 3.01
N PHE A 155 11.22 -16.25 2.86
CA PHE A 155 9.86 -16.45 2.38
C PHE A 155 8.83 -15.56 3.12
N TRP A 156 8.86 -15.55 4.45
CA TRP A 156 7.92 -14.79 5.28
C TRP A 156 8.04 -13.28 5.07
N GLY A 157 9.23 -12.77 4.69
CA GLY A 157 9.46 -11.37 4.34
C GLY A 157 8.77 -10.94 3.03
N TYR A 158 8.19 -11.86 2.26
CA TYR A 158 7.37 -11.59 1.08
C TYR A 158 5.92 -11.98 1.29
N PHE A 159 5.68 -13.12 1.94
CA PHE A 159 4.33 -13.65 2.17
C PHE A 159 3.53 -12.75 3.13
N LEU A 160 4.08 -12.39 4.29
CA LEU A 160 3.35 -11.59 5.27
C LEU A 160 2.98 -10.18 4.77
N PRO A 161 3.84 -9.44 4.03
CA PRO A 161 3.43 -8.20 3.40
C PRO A 161 2.31 -8.38 2.37
N LEU A 162 2.36 -9.45 1.58
CA LEU A 162 1.28 -9.80 0.64
C LEU A 162 -0.02 -10.05 1.40
N ASP A 163 0.00 -10.93 2.39
CA ASP A 163 -1.15 -11.32 3.21
C ASP A 163 -1.77 -10.11 3.93
N LEU A 164 -0.95 -9.28 4.58
CA LEU A 164 -1.45 -8.06 5.25
C LEU A 164 -2.07 -7.07 4.25
N THR A 165 -1.49 -6.92 3.05
CA THR A 165 -2.05 -6.03 2.03
C THR A 165 -3.40 -6.56 1.53
N MET A 166 -3.54 -7.87 1.34
CA MET A 166 -4.83 -8.50 1.00
C MET A 166 -5.85 -8.32 2.12
N SER A 167 -5.47 -8.58 3.37
CA SER A 167 -6.34 -8.46 4.55
C SER A 167 -6.81 -7.04 4.78
N THR A 168 -5.94 -6.05 4.57
CA THR A 168 -6.32 -4.63 4.70
C THR A 168 -7.20 -4.14 3.55
N SER A 169 -7.04 -4.66 2.33
CA SER A 169 -7.98 -4.42 1.24
C SER A 169 -9.37 -4.98 1.57
N MET A 170 -9.44 -6.22 2.05
CA MET A 170 -10.71 -6.80 2.51
C MET A 170 -11.34 -5.97 3.64
N PHE A 171 -10.53 -5.52 4.60
CA PHE A 171 -11.03 -4.69 5.70
C PHE A 171 -11.58 -3.36 5.21
N TYR A 172 -10.97 -2.76 4.18
CA TYR A 172 -11.46 -1.54 3.56
C TYR A 172 -12.86 -1.74 2.95
N GLU A 173 -13.07 -2.81 2.18
CA GLU A 173 -14.38 -3.16 1.62
C GLU A 173 -15.46 -3.36 2.70
N LEU A 174 -15.07 -3.97 3.83
CA LEU A 174 -15.97 -4.11 4.98
C LEU A 174 -16.31 -2.76 5.62
N LEU A 175 -15.38 -1.81 5.65
CA LEU A 175 -15.65 -0.44 6.13
C LEU A 175 -16.59 0.30 5.19
N GLU A 176 -16.43 0.15 3.87
CA GLU A 176 -17.33 0.75 2.88
C GLU A 176 -18.74 0.19 3.02
N TRP A 177 -18.87 -1.12 3.12
CA TRP A 177 -20.16 -1.76 3.38
C TRP A 177 -20.79 -1.28 4.70
N ALA A 178 -20.03 -1.21 5.78
CA ALA A 178 -20.52 -0.72 7.07
C ALA A 178 -20.93 0.76 7.01
N ALA A 179 -20.16 1.61 6.34
CA ALA A 179 -20.49 3.01 6.12
C ALA A 179 -21.79 3.17 5.32
N ALA A 180 -21.95 2.40 4.25
CA ALA A 180 -23.18 2.39 3.47
C ALA A 180 -24.41 1.92 4.27
N ALA A 181 -24.23 0.91 5.12
CA ALA A 181 -25.29 0.42 6.00
C ALA A 181 -25.72 1.46 7.07
N VAL A 182 -24.74 2.23 7.59
CA VAL A 182 -24.99 3.24 8.62
C VAL A 182 -25.57 4.53 8.05
N PHE A 183 -24.98 5.04 6.97
CA PHE A 183 -25.40 6.33 6.38
C PHE A 183 -26.61 6.18 5.45
N GLY A 184 -26.81 4.99 4.85
CA GLY A 184 -27.98 4.66 4.03
C GLY A 184 -28.20 5.54 2.80
N GLY A 185 -29.26 5.24 2.06
CA GLY A 185 -29.75 6.06 0.94
C GLY A 185 -28.70 6.35 -0.15
N ASN A 186 -28.86 7.50 -0.81
CA ASN A 186 -27.99 7.88 -1.93
C ASN A 186 -26.51 8.08 -1.53
N VAL A 187 -26.24 8.50 -0.29
CA VAL A 187 -24.87 8.71 0.21
C VAL A 187 -24.15 7.39 0.38
N GLY A 188 -24.83 6.37 0.93
CA GLY A 188 -24.27 5.04 1.09
C GLY A 188 -23.99 4.36 -0.25
N GLN A 189 -24.89 4.50 -1.21
CA GLN A 189 -24.71 3.94 -2.55
C GLN A 189 -23.60 4.65 -3.36
N ALA A 190 -23.51 5.98 -3.22
CA ALA A 190 -22.44 6.73 -3.85
C ALA A 190 -21.06 6.36 -3.29
N TYR A 191 -21.00 6.07 -1.98
CA TYR A 191 -19.76 5.67 -1.31
C TYR A 191 -19.30 4.25 -1.70
N LEU A 192 -20.23 3.31 -1.87
CA LEU A 192 -19.91 1.96 -2.34
C LEU A 192 -19.40 1.90 -3.78
N GLY A 193 -19.64 2.92 -4.60
CA GLY A 193 -19.13 2.99 -5.97
C GLY A 193 -19.55 1.85 -6.91
N ILE A 194 -20.52 1.02 -6.53
CA ILE A 194 -20.88 -0.26 -7.18
C ILE A 194 -21.22 -0.12 -8.67
N GLN A 195 -21.80 1.01 -9.07
CA GLN A 195 -22.18 1.30 -10.47
C GLN A 195 -22.90 0.12 -11.17
N GLY A 196 -23.67 -0.69 -10.38
CA GLY A 196 -24.41 -1.85 -10.86
C GLY A 196 -23.63 -3.17 -10.97
N ASP A 197 -22.40 -3.24 -10.48
CA ASP A 197 -21.59 -4.46 -10.45
C ASP A 197 -21.72 -5.15 -9.08
N GLU A 198 -22.44 -6.26 -9.01
CA GLU A 198 -22.64 -7.05 -7.78
C GLU A 198 -21.35 -7.63 -7.20
N TRP A 199 -20.30 -7.75 -8.01
CA TRP A 199 -19.00 -8.31 -7.64
C TRP A 199 -17.91 -7.24 -7.48
N ASP A 200 -18.28 -5.99 -7.28
CA ASP A 200 -17.34 -4.88 -7.23
C ASP A 200 -16.28 -5.07 -6.15
N SER A 201 -16.70 -5.22 -4.89
CA SER A 201 -15.80 -5.44 -3.75
C SER A 201 -14.87 -6.65 -3.94
N GLN A 202 -15.36 -7.76 -4.52
CA GLN A 202 -14.54 -8.94 -4.77
C GLN A 202 -13.49 -8.68 -5.85
N LYS A 203 -13.85 -7.92 -6.89
CA LYS A 203 -12.92 -7.54 -7.96
C LYS A 203 -11.86 -6.58 -7.45
N ASP A 204 -12.22 -5.65 -6.58
CA ASP A 204 -11.32 -4.68 -5.98
C ASP A 204 -10.32 -5.36 -5.02
N MET A 205 -10.78 -6.27 -4.16
CA MET A 205 -9.90 -7.12 -3.37
C MET A 205 -8.96 -7.97 -4.24
N ALA A 206 -9.45 -8.54 -5.35
CA ALA A 206 -8.65 -9.34 -6.27
C ALA A 206 -7.57 -8.49 -6.96
N LEU A 207 -7.90 -7.27 -7.38
CA LEU A 207 -6.96 -6.35 -8.01
C LEU A 207 -5.89 -5.85 -7.02
N ALA A 208 -6.28 -5.53 -5.78
CA ALA A 208 -5.32 -5.20 -4.72
C ALA A 208 -4.36 -6.37 -4.45
N SER A 209 -4.90 -7.59 -4.39
CA SER A 209 -4.11 -8.82 -4.23
C SER A 209 -3.14 -9.03 -5.39
N LEU A 210 -3.59 -8.83 -6.62
CA LEU A 210 -2.76 -8.94 -7.83
C LEU A 210 -1.64 -7.89 -7.82
N GLY A 211 -1.95 -6.64 -7.47
CA GLY A 211 -0.95 -5.58 -7.34
C GLY A 211 0.13 -5.92 -6.32
N ALA A 212 -0.27 -6.40 -5.13
CA ALA A 212 0.65 -6.82 -4.08
C ALA A 212 1.50 -8.03 -4.48
N LEU A 213 0.91 -9.01 -5.18
CA LEU A 213 1.62 -10.17 -5.70
C LEU A 213 2.69 -9.75 -6.71
N ILE A 214 2.37 -8.85 -7.62
CA ILE A 214 3.32 -8.30 -8.60
C ILE A 214 4.46 -7.57 -7.87
N ALA A 215 4.14 -6.71 -6.89
CA ALA A 215 5.13 -5.97 -6.12
C ALA A 215 6.09 -6.90 -5.36
N MET A 216 5.56 -7.92 -4.69
CA MET A 216 6.37 -8.87 -3.92
C MET A 216 7.18 -9.78 -4.82
N THR A 217 6.62 -10.21 -5.96
CA THR A 217 7.35 -11.00 -6.97
C THR A 217 8.50 -10.21 -7.58
N ALA A 218 8.24 -8.98 -8.02
CA ALA A 218 9.27 -8.08 -8.54
C ALA A 218 10.38 -7.82 -7.52
N THR A 219 10.00 -7.54 -6.26
CA THR A 219 10.96 -7.37 -5.16
C THR A 219 11.78 -8.63 -4.94
N GLY A 220 11.16 -9.81 -4.98
CA GLY A 220 11.84 -11.11 -4.84
C GLY A 220 12.82 -11.37 -5.97
N ILE A 221 12.46 -11.08 -7.22
CA ILE A 221 13.33 -11.21 -8.39
C ILE A 221 14.55 -10.28 -8.27
N ILE A 222 14.33 -9.01 -7.89
CA ILE A 222 15.42 -8.05 -7.69
C ILE A 222 16.35 -8.53 -6.57
N ASN A 223 15.81 -8.94 -5.43
CA ASN A 223 16.62 -9.40 -4.30
C ASN A 223 17.38 -10.70 -4.63
N ARG A 224 16.77 -11.64 -5.35
CA ARG A 224 17.46 -12.84 -5.82
C ARG A 224 18.68 -12.55 -6.69
N ARG A 225 18.63 -11.47 -7.48
CA ARG A 225 19.75 -11.03 -8.32
C ARG A 225 20.83 -10.29 -7.54
N LEU A 226 20.46 -9.55 -6.50
CA LEU A 226 21.35 -8.65 -5.77
C LEU A 226 21.91 -9.24 -4.47
N GLN A 227 21.20 -10.17 -3.83
CA GLN A 227 21.57 -10.76 -2.54
C GLN A 227 22.23 -12.13 -2.73
N ARG A 228 23.48 -12.27 -2.30
CA ARG A 228 24.22 -13.55 -2.39
C ARG A 228 23.59 -14.66 -1.54
N ASP A 229 22.98 -14.31 -0.42
CA ASP A 229 22.45 -15.26 0.57
C ASP A 229 20.93 -15.52 0.41
N PHE A 230 20.29 -15.03 -0.66
CA PHE A 230 18.85 -15.14 -0.86
C PHE A 230 18.30 -16.55 -0.70
N ALA A 231 18.91 -17.53 -1.41
CA ALA A 231 18.46 -18.92 -1.37
C ALA A 231 18.59 -19.55 0.02
N ARG A 232 19.64 -19.20 0.76
CA ARG A 232 19.87 -19.68 2.12
C ARG A 232 18.83 -19.07 3.07
N GLU A 233 18.64 -17.76 3.06
CA GLU A 233 17.63 -17.09 3.88
C GLU A 233 16.21 -17.64 3.60
N TRP A 234 15.90 -17.90 2.33
CA TRP A 234 14.63 -18.50 1.94
C TRP A 234 14.43 -19.88 2.56
N THR A 235 15.41 -20.77 2.41
CA THR A 235 15.35 -22.14 2.95
C THR A 235 15.30 -22.13 4.48
N GLU A 236 16.10 -21.30 5.13
CA GLU A 236 16.15 -21.20 6.60
C GLU A 236 14.85 -20.67 7.18
N SER A 237 14.17 -19.74 6.48
CA SER A 237 12.90 -19.17 6.93
C SER A 237 11.75 -20.18 6.96
N LEU A 238 11.81 -21.24 6.16
CA LEU A 238 10.81 -22.31 6.10
C LEU A 238 11.08 -23.47 7.07
N ARG A 239 12.22 -23.45 7.76
CA ARG A 239 12.53 -24.51 8.74
C ARG A 239 11.71 -24.36 10.01
N VAL A 240 11.25 -25.49 10.54
CA VAL A 240 10.61 -25.55 11.87
C VAL A 240 11.65 -25.20 12.93
N LYS A 241 11.48 -24.07 13.61
CA LYS A 241 12.39 -23.58 14.65
C LYS A 241 12.11 -24.21 16.03
N HIS A 242 10.86 -24.53 16.30
CA HIS A 242 10.40 -25.14 17.55
C HIS A 242 9.84 -26.52 17.22
N LYS A 243 10.50 -27.59 17.70
CA LYS A 243 10.10 -28.97 17.41
C LYS A 243 8.89 -29.43 18.20
N ALA A 244 8.72 -28.89 19.40
CA ALA A 244 7.58 -29.20 20.26
C ALA A 244 6.38 -28.28 19.94
N PRO A 245 5.14 -28.76 20.09
CA PRO A 245 3.95 -27.91 19.97
C PRO A 245 3.95 -26.80 21.03
N LEU A 246 3.83 -25.54 20.60
CA LEU A 246 3.98 -24.37 21.49
C LEU A 246 2.93 -24.35 22.61
N GLY A 247 1.72 -24.85 22.35
CA GLY A 247 0.62 -24.88 23.31
C GLY A 247 0.90 -25.79 24.51
N GLU A 248 1.41 -27.01 24.26
CA GLU A 248 1.74 -27.96 25.29
C GLU A 248 2.96 -27.53 26.11
N ASP A 249 3.98 -26.98 25.44
CA ASP A 249 5.16 -26.45 26.14
C ASP A 249 4.80 -25.30 27.07
N GLU A 250 3.93 -24.39 26.65
CA GLU A 250 3.50 -23.26 27.47
C GLU A 250 2.64 -23.72 28.64
N ILE A 251 1.71 -24.64 28.46
CA ILE A 251 0.92 -25.25 29.54
C ILE A 251 1.85 -25.95 30.57
N ALA A 252 2.82 -26.73 30.09
CA ALA A 252 3.78 -27.40 30.97
C ALA A 252 4.64 -26.40 31.75
N ARG A 253 5.03 -25.28 31.13
CA ARG A 253 5.76 -24.19 31.76
C ARG A 253 4.94 -23.50 32.84
N MET A 254 3.68 -23.19 32.55
CA MET A 254 2.76 -22.58 33.53
C MET A 254 2.52 -23.52 34.73
N SER A 255 2.30 -24.81 34.47
CA SER A 255 2.09 -25.82 35.52
C SER A 255 3.30 -26.00 36.44
N ARG A 256 4.53 -25.80 35.90
CA ARG A 256 5.76 -25.84 36.76
C ARG A 256 5.95 -24.59 37.62
N LYS A 257 5.44 -23.42 37.14
CA LYS A 257 5.50 -22.16 37.92
C LYS A 257 4.44 -22.10 39.02
N ALA A 258 3.38 -22.90 38.93
CA ALA A 258 2.30 -22.95 39.90
C ALA A 258 2.59 -23.94 41.08
N LYS A 259 3.67 -24.70 40.99
CA LYS A 259 4.24 -25.54 42.08
C LYS A 259 5.42 -24.84 42.71
#